data_460cedead6d472aef4c766b961ab25f9
#
_entry.id   460cedead6d472aef4c766b961ab25f9
#
_cell.length_a   1.000
_cell.length_b   1.000
_cell.length_c   1.000
_cell.angle_alpha   90.00
_cell.angle_beta   90.00
_cell.angle_gamma   90.00
#
_symmetry.space_group_name_H-M   'P 1'
#
loop_
_entity.id
_entity.type
_entity.pdbx_description
1 polymer ?
#
loop_
_entity_poly.entity_id
_entity_poly.type
_entity_poly.pdbx_seq_one_letter_code
_entity_poly.pdbx_strand_id
1 'polypeptide(L)'
;MISKLIKYDVKKILGFLVYFYVISFGFSVITRLINIGKDIQFVYIIGQVFAGISYAAIAQILVNIFTQTLKCFINDFYKDESYLTHTLPVTKHQLLLSKYLTALIVIAISVLVCFIDLFVILYTPELFDLIKYSLNVTVIGFEMQAWVLVLILAFIILFQVLAMMSMAFFAIVKSNTYNSKRAIKGFIWFFICYFVSMSITLILAIIIFAITGNIESIFANLMSQSAFITLLILALVCYAIYALAFYFLCHKTFNKGVNVD
;
A
#
# COMPACT_ATOMS: atom_id res chain seq x y z
N MET A 1 16.59 15.96 -14.81
CA MET A 1 15.30 16.63 -14.62
C MET A 1 14.32 15.82 -13.79
N ILE A 2 14.09 14.56 -14.07
CA ILE A 2 13.18 13.67 -13.31
C ILE A 2 13.43 13.69 -11.79
N SER A 3 14.69 13.59 -11.36
CA SER A 3 15.06 13.61 -9.92
C SER A 3 14.63 14.88 -9.20
N LYS A 4 14.64 16.04 -9.88
CA LYS A 4 14.17 17.31 -9.30
C LYS A 4 12.64 17.31 -9.11
N LEU A 5 11.89 16.74 -10.08
CA LEU A 5 10.44 16.58 -10.00
C LEU A 5 10.06 15.67 -8.84
N ILE A 6 10.69 14.49 -8.77
CA ILE A 6 10.47 13.54 -7.68
C ILE A 6 10.74 14.20 -6.32
N LYS A 7 11.88 14.89 -6.18
CA LYS A 7 12.23 15.56 -4.92
C LYS A 7 11.20 16.60 -4.50
N TYR A 8 10.67 17.37 -5.45
CA TYR A 8 9.66 18.38 -5.19
C TYR A 8 8.34 17.73 -4.74
N ASP A 9 7.87 16.73 -5.47
CA ASP A 9 6.62 16.02 -5.17
C ASP A 9 6.69 15.28 -3.84
N VAL A 10 7.78 14.56 -3.60
CA VAL A 10 8.03 13.86 -2.32
C VAL A 10 8.03 14.85 -1.17
N LYS A 11 8.71 16.00 -1.29
CA LYS A 11 8.72 17.04 -0.26
C LYS A 11 7.32 17.62 0.00
N LYS A 12 6.54 17.85 -1.07
CA LYS A 12 5.17 18.36 -1.00
C LYS A 12 4.26 17.39 -0.24
N ILE A 13 4.30 16.11 -0.57
CA ILE A 13 3.46 15.07 0.04
C ILE A 13 3.92 14.77 1.46
N LEU A 14 5.22 14.52 1.68
CA LEU A 14 5.76 14.21 3.00
C LEU A 14 5.59 15.39 3.98
N GLY A 15 5.69 16.63 3.51
CA GLY A 15 5.46 17.80 4.35
C GLY A 15 4.09 17.82 5.01
N PHE A 16 3.06 17.27 4.33
CA PHE A 16 1.73 17.06 4.92
C PHE A 16 1.68 15.82 5.82
N LEU A 17 2.28 14.70 5.37
CA LEU A 17 2.20 13.42 6.08
C LEU A 17 2.97 13.43 7.40
N VAL A 18 4.03 14.23 7.53
CA VAL A 18 4.84 14.32 8.76
C VAL A 18 3.99 14.66 9.98
N TYR A 19 2.97 15.51 9.85
CA TYR A 19 2.06 15.79 10.97
C TYR A 19 1.35 14.53 11.47
N PHE A 20 0.89 13.69 10.56
CA PHE A 20 0.22 12.43 10.90
C PHE A 20 1.19 11.40 11.46
N TYR A 21 2.44 11.36 10.98
CA TYR A 21 3.48 10.49 11.53
C TYR A 21 3.81 10.85 12.97
N VAL A 22 3.98 12.14 13.26
CA VAL A 22 4.26 12.62 14.63
C VAL A 22 3.10 12.32 15.56
N ILE A 23 1.86 12.54 15.12
CA ILE A 23 0.66 12.25 15.92
C ILE A 23 0.53 10.75 16.19
N SER A 24 0.68 9.90 15.18
CA SER A 24 0.63 8.44 15.31
C SER A 24 1.69 7.92 16.25
N PHE A 25 2.94 8.37 16.08
CA PHE A 25 4.04 8.01 16.95
C PHE A 25 3.81 8.45 18.41
N GLY A 26 3.26 9.66 18.60
CA GLY A 26 2.89 10.15 19.93
C GLY A 26 1.88 9.23 20.63
N PHE A 27 0.81 8.83 19.93
CA PHE A 27 -0.16 7.88 20.47
C PHE A 27 0.44 6.50 20.75
N SER A 28 1.32 6.01 19.89
CA SER A 28 2.02 4.75 20.07
C SER A 28 2.88 4.76 21.35
N VAL A 29 3.62 5.84 21.61
CA VAL A 29 4.42 6.03 22.81
C VAL A 29 3.53 6.12 24.06
N ILE A 30 2.43 6.89 24.01
CA ILE A 30 1.47 7.00 25.13
C ILE A 30 0.88 5.64 25.47
N THR A 31 0.44 4.89 24.47
CA THR A 31 -0.10 3.52 24.65
C THR A 31 0.93 2.63 25.37
N ARG A 32 2.18 2.71 24.96
CA ARG A 32 3.25 1.95 25.59
C ARG A 32 3.46 2.34 27.04
N LEU A 33 3.51 3.64 27.36
CA LEU A 33 3.70 4.12 28.73
C LEU A 33 2.55 3.67 29.65
N ILE A 34 1.32 3.69 29.17
CA ILE A 34 0.15 3.22 29.92
C ILE A 34 0.26 1.70 30.15
N ASN A 35 0.68 0.94 29.16
CA ASN A 35 0.81 -0.51 29.27
C ASN A 35 1.90 -0.98 30.25
N ILE A 36 2.81 -0.12 30.70
CA ILE A 36 3.76 -0.44 31.77
C ILE A 36 3.03 -0.68 33.10
N GLY A 37 1.94 0.04 33.34
CA GLY A 37 1.11 -0.10 34.57
C GLY A 37 -0.06 -1.07 34.43
N LYS A 38 -0.01 -2.05 33.54
CA LYS A 38 -1.11 -2.98 33.21
C LYS A 38 -1.61 -3.86 34.37
N ASP A 39 -0.87 -3.93 35.48
CA ASP A 39 -1.25 -4.72 36.65
C ASP A 39 -2.49 -4.17 37.36
N ILE A 40 -2.82 -2.90 37.18
CA ILE A 40 -4.02 -2.27 37.66
C ILE A 40 -5.12 -2.37 36.60
N GLN A 41 -6.24 -3.04 36.89
CA GLN A 41 -7.33 -3.30 35.96
C GLN A 41 -7.86 -2.01 35.26
N PHE A 42 -7.91 -0.89 35.97
CA PHE A 42 -8.34 0.39 35.39
C PHE A 42 -7.32 0.91 34.35
N VAL A 43 -6.03 0.82 34.65
CA VAL A 43 -4.94 1.20 33.74
C VAL A 43 -4.95 0.31 32.50
N TYR A 44 -5.19 -0.99 32.67
CA TYR A 44 -5.31 -1.93 31.55
C TYR A 44 -6.44 -1.53 30.58
N ILE A 45 -7.63 -1.18 31.08
CA ILE A 45 -8.77 -0.75 30.23
C ILE A 45 -8.41 0.52 29.47
N ILE A 46 -7.80 1.51 30.13
CA ILE A 46 -7.32 2.74 29.46
C ILE A 46 -6.28 2.39 28.40
N GLY A 47 -5.36 1.50 28.68
CA GLY A 47 -4.34 1.03 27.73
C GLY A 47 -4.94 0.44 26.45
N GLN A 48 -6.00 -0.37 26.57
CA GLN A 48 -6.72 -0.93 25.41
C GLN A 48 -7.41 0.14 24.56
N VAL A 49 -8.00 1.16 25.18
CA VAL A 49 -8.60 2.30 24.45
C VAL A 49 -7.52 3.07 23.67
N PHE A 50 -6.41 3.40 24.31
CA PHE A 50 -5.29 4.07 23.64
C PHE A 50 -4.65 3.22 22.54
N ALA A 51 -4.56 1.90 22.71
CA ALA A 51 -4.12 1.00 21.66
C ALA A 51 -5.06 1.05 20.44
N GLY A 52 -6.37 1.06 20.66
CA GLY A 52 -7.35 1.24 19.58
C GLY A 52 -7.19 2.56 18.83
N ILE A 53 -6.94 3.67 19.55
CA ILE A 53 -6.67 4.99 18.95
C ILE A 53 -5.37 4.95 18.15
N SER A 54 -4.32 4.31 18.63
CA SER A 54 -3.04 4.19 17.94
C SER A 54 -3.17 3.38 16.65
N TYR A 55 -3.91 2.26 16.67
CA TYR A 55 -4.18 1.48 15.45
C TYR A 55 -5.02 2.29 14.44
N ALA A 56 -5.99 3.06 14.90
CA ALA A 56 -6.76 3.95 14.04
C ALA A 56 -5.89 5.06 13.42
N ALA A 57 -4.93 5.61 14.17
CA ALA A 57 -3.97 6.60 13.67
C ALA A 57 -3.05 6.01 12.59
N ILE A 58 -2.58 4.77 12.75
CA ILE A 58 -1.80 4.05 11.73
C ILE A 58 -2.65 3.84 10.47
N ALA A 59 -3.90 3.39 10.61
CA ALA A 59 -4.79 3.23 9.46
C ALA A 59 -5.04 4.58 8.74
N GLN A 60 -5.16 5.68 9.49
CA GLN A 60 -5.30 7.03 8.93
C GLN A 60 -4.09 7.45 8.10
N ILE A 61 -2.86 7.05 8.45
CA ILE A 61 -1.67 7.29 7.63
C ILE A 61 -1.86 6.67 6.25
N LEU A 62 -2.30 5.41 6.17
CA LEU A 62 -2.50 4.71 4.88
C LEU A 62 -3.54 5.42 4.01
N VAL A 63 -4.65 5.87 4.59
CA VAL A 63 -5.67 6.64 3.87
C VAL A 63 -5.11 7.97 3.38
N ASN A 64 -4.33 8.67 4.20
CA ASN A 64 -3.74 9.95 3.84
C ASN A 64 -2.69 9.83 2.73
N ILE A 65 -1.87 8.78 2.72
CA ILE A 65 -0.93 8.52 1.62
C ILE A 65 -1.68 8.44 0.30
N PHE A 66 -2.73 7.62 0.28
CA PHE A 66 -3.55 7.41 -0.91
C PHE A 66 -4.16 8.72 -1.39
N THR A 67 -4.84 9.44 -0.50
CA THR A 67 -5.52 10.70 -0.85
C THR A 67 -4.56 11.81 -1.27
N GLN A 68 -3.42 11.98 -0.60
CA GLN A 68 -2.46 13.05 -0.94
C GLN A 68 -1.71 12.77 -2.24
N THR A 69 -1.36 11.50 -2.49
CA THR A 69 -0.71 11.11 -3.75
C THR A 69 -1.66 11.33 -4.93
N LEU A 70 -2.95 10.98 -4.79
CA LEU A 70 -3.96 11.24 -5.82
C LEU A 70 -4.24 12.73 -6.00
N LYS A 71 -4.32 13.52 -4.93
CA LYS A 71 -4.47 14.98 -5.01
C LYS A 71 -3.29 15.63 -5.75
N CYS A 72 -2.05 15.23 -5.43
CA CYS A 72 -0.87 15.70 -6.14
C CYS A 72 -0.96 15.39 -7.63
N PHE A 73 -1.32 14.14 -8.00
CA PHE A 73 -1.49 13.72 -9.39
C PHE A 73 -2.56 14.55 -10.12
N ILE A 74 -3.74 14.75 -9.49
CA ILE A 74 -4.84 15.52 -10.10
C ILE A 74 -4.46 17.00 -10.28
N ASN A 75 -3.85 17.61 -9.26
CA ASN A 75 -3.49 19.03 -9.33
C ASN A 75 -2.45 19.30 -10.41
N ASP A 76 -1.44 18.42 -10.50
CA ASP A 76 -0.34 18.61 -11.44
C ASP A 76 -0.73 18.35 -12.90
N PHE A 77 -1.73 17.48 -13.15
CA PHE A 77 -2.11 17.12 -14.53
C PHE A 77 -3.41 17.76 -15.03
N TYR A 78 -4.34 18.10 -14.12
CA TYR A 78 -5.72 18.45 -14.50
C TYR A 78 -6.27 19.71 -13.84
N LYS A 79 -5.53 20.32 -12.90
CA LYS A 79 -5.94 21.54 -12.20
C LYS A 79 -4.90 22.66 -12.34
N ASP A 80 -4.89 23.57 -11.41
CA ASP A 80 -4.16 24.84 -11.42
C ASP A 80 -2.67 24.74 -11.78
N GLU A 81 -2.00 23.66 -11.37
CA GLU A 81 -0.59 23.41 -11.66
C GLU A 81 -0.37 22.75 -13.05
N SER A 82 -1.44 22.35 -13.75
CA SER A 82 -1.32 21.60 -15.01
C SER A 82 -0.65 22.42 -16.12
N TYR A 83 -0.95 23.71 -16.21
CA TYR A 83 -0.33 24.61 -17.18
C TYR A 83 1.21 24.61 -17.03
N LEU A 84 1.69 24.80 -15.81
CA LEU A 84 3.14 24.79 -15.53
C LEU A 84 3.76 23.43 -15.82
N THR A 85 3.06 22.37 -15.48
CA THR A 85 3.55 20.99 -15.67
C THR A 85 3.68 20.63 -17.15
N HIS A 86 2.75 21.08 -18.00
CA HIS A 86 2.79 20.82 -19.43
C HIS A 86 3.76 21.71 -20.22
N THR A 87 4.20 22.84 -19.65
CA THR A 87 5.22 23.72 -20.25
C THR A 87 6.66 23.27 -19.92
N LEU A 88 6.83 22.30 -19.02
CA LEU A 88 8.17 21.78 -18.68
C LEU A 88 8.79 21.08 -19.90
N PRO A 89 10.13 21.25 -20.14
CA PRO A 89 10.84 20.59 -21.23
C PRO A 89 11.13 19.11 -20.89
N VAL A 90 10.09 18.34 -20.61
CA VAL A 90 10.14 16.90 -20.27
C VAL A 90 9.12 16.12 -21.09
N THR A 91 9.43 14.86 -21.39
CA THR A 91 8.48 14.01 -22.12
C THR A 91 7.32 13.58 -21.21
N LYS A 92 6.14 13.33 -21.80
CA LYS A 92 4.96 12.82 -21.07
C LYS A 92 5.27 11.53 -20.28
N HIS A 93 6.13 10.68 -20.85
CA HIS A 93 6.60 9.47 -20.18
C HIS A 93 7.40 9.78 -18.91
N GLN A 94 8.35 10.71 -18.98
CA GLN A 94 9.17 11.10 -17.84
C GLN A 94 8.32 11.75 -16.73
N LEU A 95 7.33 12.51 -17.13
CA LEU A 95 6.40 13.14 -16.21
C LEU A 95 5.55 12.10 -15.46
N LEU A 96 4.98 11.14 -16.19
CA LEU A 96 4.19 10.06 -15.59
C LEU A 96 5.07 9.16 -14.69
N LEU A 97 6.27 8.80 -15.16
CA LEU A 97 7.22 7.99 -14.40
C LEU A 97 7.62 8.66 -13.09
N SER A 98 7.82 9.99 -13.08
CA SER A 98 8.13 10.73 -11.84
C SER A 98 7.03 10.57 -10.80
N LYS A 99 5.76 10.58 -11.19
CA LYS A 99 4.62 10.40 -10.26
C LYS A 99 4.56 8.99 -9.67
N TYR A 100 4.83 7.97 -10.48
CA TYR A 100 4.89 6.59 -9.99
C TYR A 100 6.07 6.37 -9.03
N LEU A 101 7.24 6.92 -9.34
CA LEU A 101 8.40 6.84 -8.45
C LEU A 101 8.17 7.62 -7.15
N THR A 102 7.54 8.80 -7.22
CA THR A 102 7.14 9.56 -6.04
C THR A 102 6.18 8.75 -5.16
N ALA A 103 5.16 8.13 -5.76
CA ALA A 103 4.22 7.27 -5.03
C ALA A 103 4.95 6.11 -4.33
N LEU A 104 5.86 5.43 -5.04
CA LEU A 104 6.64 4.33 -4.49
C LEU A 104 7.49 4.77 -3.28
N ILE A 105 8.21 5.88 -3.40
CA ILE A 105 9.05 6.41 -2.31
C ILE A 105 8.19 6.79 -1.09
N VAL A 106 7.08 7.50 -1.31
CA VAL A 106 6.20 7.92 -0.22
C VAL A 106 5.57 6.72 0.47
N ILE A 107 5.10 5.71 -0.28
CA ILE A 107 4.56 4.47 0.26
C ILE A 107 5.62 3.73 1.09
N ALA A 108 6.84 3.57 0.56
CA ALA A 108 7.91 2.88 1.26
C ALA A 108 8.25 3.55 2.60
N ILE A 109 8.40 4.88 2.62
CA ILE A 109 8.66 5.65 3.85
C ILE A 109 7.50 5.47 4.84
N SER A 110 6.26 5.57 4.38
CA SER A 110 5.10 5.48 5.26
C SER A 110 4.89 4.08 5.85
N VAL A 111 5.15 3.05 5.05
CA VAL A 111 5.13 1.65 5.52
C VAL A 111 6.18 1.44 6.61
N LEU A 112 7.39 1.99 6.44
CA LEU A 112 8.42 1.94 7.48
C LEU A 112 7.97 2.64 8.78
N VAL A 113 7.35 3.81 8.68
CA VAL A 113 6.80 4.51 9.86
C VAL A 113 5.73 3.68 10.53
N CYS A 114 4.79 3.09 9.78
CA CYS A 114 3.76 2.21 10.33
C CYS A 114 4.37 0.99 11.05
N PHE A 115 5.43 0.40 10.52
CA PHE A 115 6.15 -0.70 11.19
C PHE A 115 6.80 -0.24 12.50
N ILE A 116 7.41 0.94 12.51
CA ILE A 116 8.00 1.52 13.74
C ILE A 116 6.91 1.75 14.80
N ASP A 117 5.78 2.33 14.41
CA ASP A 117 4.64 2.58 15.30
C ASP A 117 4.10 1.27 15.89
N LEU A 118 3.89 0.24 15.04
CA LEU A 118 3.46 -1.09 15.49
C LEU A 118 4.49 -1.72 16.44
N PHE A 119 5.77 -1.60 16.11
CA PHE A 119 6.83 -2.10 16.99
C PHE A 119 6.80 -1.43 18.36
N VAL A 120 6.61 -0.10 18.42
CA VAL A 120 6.52 0.64 19.68
C VAL A 120 5.32 0.19 20.51
N ILE A 121 4.15 -0.01 19.89
CA ILE A 121 2.92 -0.45 20.60
C ILE A 121 3.09 -1.86 21.18
N LEU A 122 3.61 -2.78 20.37
CA LEU A 122 3.67 -4.20 20.69
C LEU A 122 4.91 -4.60 21.51
N TYR A 123 5.90 -3.71 21.62
CA TYR A 123 7.15 -4.04 22.28
C TYR A 123 6.94 -4.32 23.77
N THR A 124 7.18 -5.58 24.16
CA THR A 124 7.46 -6.00 25.52
C THR A 124 8.81 -6.74 25.53
N PRO A 125 9.58 -6.73 26.64
CA PRO A 125 10.84 -7.50 26.69
C PRO A 125 10.63 -8.98 26.34
N GLU A 126 9.57 -9.58 26.85
CA GLU A 126 9.16 -10.95 26.57
C GLU A 126 8.85 -11.17 25.08
N LEU A 127 8.18 -10.21 24.45
CA LEU A 127 7.84 -10.27 23.02
C LEU A 127 9.08 -10.09 22.14
N PHE A 128 10.05 -9.29 22.58
CA PHE A 128 11.32 -9.15 21.88
C PHE A 128 12.13 -10.45 21.91
N ASP A 129 12.18 -11.11 23.04
CA ASP A 129 12.84 -12.41 23.18
C ASP A 129 12.10 -13.49 22.38
N LEU A 130 10.77 -13.47 22.37
CA LEU A 130 9.94 -14.32 21.52
C LEU A 130 10.19 -14.05 20.03
N ILE A 131 10.24 -12.79 19.60
CA ILE A 131 10.57 -12.44 18.21
C ILE A 131 11.97 -12.92 17.85
N LYS A 132 12.96 -12.67 18.70
CA LYS A 132 14.34 -13.12 18.49
C LYS A 132 14.44 -14.64 18.40
N TYR A 133 13.69 -15.35 19.24
CA TYR A 133 13.58 -16.80 19.19
C TYR A 133 12.85 -17.26 17.93
N SER A 134 11.69 -16.66 17.60
CA SER A 134 10.87 -17.03 16.45
C SER A 134 11.52 -16.69 15.11
N LEU A 135 12.34 -15.66 15.03
CA LEU A 135 13.08 -15.33 13.80
C LEU A 135 14.12 -16.41 13.44
N ASN A 136 14.62 -17.14 14.43
CA ASN A 136 15.59 -18.22 14.24
C ASN A 136 14.93 -19.62 14.18
N VAL A 137 13.65 -19.73 14.53
CA VAL A 137 12.90 -20.99 14.48
C VAL A 137 12.22 -21.10 13.12
N THR A 138 12.31 -22.29 12.52
CA THR A 138 11.43 -22.64 11.38
C THR A 138 9.99 -22.61 11.86
N VAL A 139 9.14 -21.89 11.17
CA VAL A 139 7.70 -21.86 11.48
C VAL A 139 7.20 -23.30 11.42
N ILE A 140 6.68 -23.82 12.53
CA ILE A 140 6.21 -25.21 12.63
C ILE A 140 5.20 -25.46 11.50
N GLY A 141 5.51 -26.43 10.63
CA GLY A 141 4.71 -26.76 9.46
C GLY A 141 5.07 -26.04 8.17
N PHE A 142 6.01 -25.07 8.16
CA PHE A 142 6.33 -24.31 6.95
C PHE A 142 7.79 -24.39 6.49
N GLU A 143 8.66 -25.12 7.18
CA GLU A 143 10.11 -25.27 6.86
C GLU A 143 10.84 -23.98 6.42
N MET A 144 10.21 -22.81 6.68
CA MET A 144 10.71 -21.49 6.35
C MET A 144 11.07 -20.73 7.62
N GLN A 145 12.15 -19.98 7.56
CA GLN A 145 12.51 -19.07 8.65
C GLN A 145 11.49 -17.92 8.73
N ALA A 146 11.04 -17.59 9.93
CA ALA A 146 9.98 -16.60 10.14
C ALA A 146 10.32 -15.21 9.54
N TRP A 147 11.59 -14.81 9.55
CA TRP A 147 12.01 -13.53 8.95
C TRP A 147 11.78 -13.49 7.41
N VAL A 148 11.94 -14.64 6.72
CA VAL A 148 11.66 -14.72 5.26
C VAL A 148 10.19 -14.50 5.00
N LEU A 149 9.31 -15.09 5.82
CA LEU A 149 7.86 -14.90 5.71
C LEU A 149 7.48 -13.44 5.95
N VAL A 150 8.05 -12.79 6.96
CA VAL A 150 7.81 -11.35 7.24
C VAL A 150 8.25 -10.49 6.05
N LEU A 151 9.40 -10.78 5.44
CA LEU A 151 9.86 -10.06 4.25
C LEU A 151 8.93 -10.26 3.05
N ILE A 152 8.49 -11.49 2.78
CA ILE A 152 7.55 -11.77 1.69
C ILE A 152 6.24 -10.99 1.91
N LEU A 153 5.67 -11.01 3.11
CA LEU A 153 4.47 -10.26 3.44
C LEU A 153 4.66 -8.75 3.27
N ALA A 154 5.79 -8.21 3.69
CA ALA A 154 6.11 -6.80 3.51
C ALA A 154 6.15 -6.41 2.02
N PHE A 155 6.78 -7.24 1.17
CA PHE A 155 6.79 -7.03 -0.28
C PHE A 155 5.40 -7.17 -0.91
N ILE A 156 4.58 -8.13 -0.46
CA ILE A 156 3.20 -8.28 -0.94
C ILE A 156 2.40 -7.01 -0.65
N ILE A 157 2.46 -6.50 0.59
CA ILE A 157 1.76 -5.26 0.98
C ILE A 157 2.24 -4.08 0.13
N LEU A 158 3.55 -3.94 -0.06
CA LEU A 158 4.11 -2.86 -0.87
C LEU A 158 3.62 -2.91 -2.32
N PHE A 159 3.68 -4.08 -2.97
CA PHE A 159 3.20 -4.24 -4.35
C PHE A 159 1.69 -4.11 -4.46
N GLN A 160 0.92 -4.56 -3.45
CA GLN A 160 -0.53 -4.38 -3.40
C GLN A 160 -0.91 -2.90 -3.38
N VAL A 161 -0.30 -2.11 -2.51
CA VAL A 161 -0.57 -0.66 -2.43
C VAL A 161 -0.14 0.03 -3.72
N LEU A 162 0.99 -0.37 -4.30
CA LEU A 162 1.47 0.16 -5.57
C LEU A 162 0.52 -0.17 -6.73
N ALA A 163 -0.01 -1.39 -6.80
CA ALA A 163 -1.01 -1.79 -7.78
C ALA A 163 -2.30 -0.98 -7.63
N MET A 164 -2.79 -0.79 -6.41
CA MET A 164 -3.96 0.06 -6.14
C MET A 164 -3.74 1.52 -6.59
N MET A 165 -2.56 2.09 -6.34
CA MET A 165 -2.19 3.43 -6.82
C MET A 165 -2.17 3.48 -8.35
N SER A 166 -1.59 2.47 -9.01
CA SER A 166 -1.55 2.38 -10.47
C SER A 166 -2.95 2.33 -11.09
N MET A 167 -3.86 1.54 -10.50
CA MET A 167 -5.27 1.48 -10.88
C MET A 167 -5.96 2.84 -10.72
N ALA A 168 -5.70 3.54 -9.61
CA ALA A 168 -6.28 4.85 -9.34
C ALA A 168 -5.77 5.91 -10.33
N PHE A 169 -4.47 5.94 -10.65
CA PHE A 169 -3.92 6.83 -11.67
C PHE A 169 -4.54 6.56 -13.04
N PHE A 170 -4.63 5.29 -13.46
CA PHE A 170 -5.31 4.94 -14.69
C PHE A 170 -6.78 5.38 -14.71
N ALA A 171 -7.52 5.16 -13.62
CA ALA A 171 -8.91 5.56 -13.49
C ALA A 171 -9.09 7.08 -13.60
N ILE A 172 -8.20 7.88 -13.00
CA ILE A 172 -8.18 9.33 -13.11
C ILE A 172 -7.92 9.76 -14.55
N VAL A 173 -6.88 9.24 -15.19
CA VAL A 173 -6.55 9.56 -16.59
C VAL A 173 -7.72 9.20 -17.50
N LYS A 174 -8.31 8.02 -17.32
CA LYS A 174 -9.46 7.56 -18.09
C LYS A 174 -10.70 8.41 -17.85
N SER A 175 -10.97 8.84 -16.63
CA SER A 175 -12.13 9.68 -16.31
C SER A 175 -12.03 11.08 -16.93
N ASN A 176 -10.83 11.62 -17.07
CA ASN A 176 -10.60 12.92 -17.69
C ASN A 176 -10.70 12.90 -19.22
N THR A 177 -10.90 11.73 -19.85
CA THR A 177 -11.30 11.68 -21.27
C THR A 177 -12.79 11.99 -21.49
N TYR A 178 -13.57 12.12 -20.42
CA TYR A 178 -15.00 12.44 -20.49
C TYR A 178 -15.26 13.89 -20.10
N ASN A 179 -16.23 14.54 -20.75
CA ASN A 179 -16.54 15.96 -20.55
C ASN A 179 -17.43 16.24 -19.32
N SER A 180 -18.05 15.23 -18.71
CA SER A 180 -18.96 15.42 -17.57
C SER A 180 -18.76 14.39 -16.46
N LYS A 181 -19.02 14.81 -15.20
CA LYS A 181 -18.97 13.95 -14.00
C LYS A 181 -17.66 13.16 -13.85
N ARG A 182 -16.51 13.82 -14.11
CA ARG A 182 -15.17 13.22 -14.12
C ARG A 182 -14.86 12.43 -12.83
N ALA A 183 -15.17 13.00 -11.66
CA ALA A 183 -14.91 12.36 -10.37
C ALA A 183 -15.67 11.03 -10.20
N ILE A 184 -16.98 11.02 -10.53
CA ILE A 184 -17.81 9.82 -10.41
C ILE A 184 -17.34 8.73 -11.37
N LYS A 185 -17.01 9.12 -12.61
CA LYS A 185 -16.48 8.18 -13.60
C LYS A 185 -15.12 7.62 -13.20
N GLY A 186 -14.26 8.42 -12.58
CA GLY A 186 -12.98 7.97 -12.04
C GLY A 186 -13.17 6.91 -10.95
N PHE A 187 -14.12 7.15 -10.04
CA PHE A 187 -14.46 6.19 -9.00
C PHE A 187 -14.99 4.86 -9.59
N ILE A 188 -15.91 4.94 -10.56
CA ILE A 188 -16.45 3.75 -11.24
C ILE A 188 -15.33 2.97 -11.94
N TRP A 189 -14.44 3.64 -12.70
CA TRP A 189 -13.33 2.98 -13.37
C TRP A 189 -12.36 2.33 -12.40
N PHE A 190 -12.09 2.96 -11.25
CA PHE A 190 -11.26 2.37 -10.20
C PHE A 190 -11.85 1.05 -9.69
N PHE A 191 -13.15 1.04 -9.35
CA PHE A 191 -13.83 -0.17 -8.91
C PHE A 191 -13.87 -1.26 -9.98
N ILE A 192 -14.15 -0.91 -11.23
CA ILE A 192 -14.11 -1.88 -12.33
C ILE A 192 -12.73 -2.52 -12.43
N CYS A 193 -11.65 -1.73 -12.45
CA CYS A 193 -10.29 -2.25 -12.51
C CYS A 193 -9.98 -3.15 -11.30
N TYR A 194 -10.41 -2.74 -10.10
CA TYR A 194 -10.21 -3.50 -8.88
C TYR A 194 -10.92 -4.86 -8.91
N PHE A 195 -12.21 -4.88 -9.26
CA PHE A 195 -12.99 -6.13 -9.36
C PHE A 195 -12.46 -7.06 -10.45
N VAL A 196 -12.08 -6.52 -11.62
CA VAL A 196 -11.48 -7.33 -12.69
C VAL A 196 -10.17 -7.95 -12.22
N SER A 197 -9.29 -7.18 -11.57
CA SER A 197 -8.01 -7.69 -11.04
C SER A 197 -8.24 -8.77 -9.98
N MET A 198 -9.19 -8.57 -9.06
CA MET A 198 -9.54 -9.56 -8.04
C MET A 198 -10.09 -10.85 -8.66
N SER A 199 -10.98 -10.74 -9.66
CA SER A 199 -11.52 -11.90 -10.37
C SER A 199 -10.45 -12.70 -11.09
N ILE A 200 -9.51 -12.02 -11.76
CA ILE A 200 -8.37 -12.67 -12.44
C ILE A 200 -7.49 -13.40 -11.40
N THR A 201 -7.16 -12.76 -10.28
CA THR A 201 -6.33 -13.39 -9.23
C THR A 201 -7.01 -14.63 -8.66
N LEU A 202 -8.34 -14.59 -8.44
CA LEU A 202 -9.10 -15.71 -7.93
C LEU A 202 -9.12 -16.88 -8.92
N ILE A 203 -9.34 -16.59 -10.20
CA ILE A 203 -9.33 -17.62 -11.27
C ILE A 203 -7.94 -18.26 -11.36
N LEU A 204 -6.87 -17.46 -11.33
CA LEU A 204 -5.49 -17.95 -11.35
C LEU A 204 -5.18 -18.83 -10.13
N ALA A 205 -5.65 -18.45 -8.95
CA ALA A 205 -5.50 -19.25 -7.73
C ALA A 205 -6.16 -20.61 -7.87
N ILE A 206 -7.41 -20.66 -8.37
CA ILE A 206 -8.13 -21.92 -8.61
C ILE A 206 -7.39 -22.80 -9.62
N ILE A 207 -6.92 -22.23 -10.74
CA ILE A 207 -6.18 -22.98 -11.77
C ILE A 207 -4.88 -23.56 -11.19
N ILE A 208 -4.10 -22.77 -10.46
CA ILE A 208 -2.85 -23.22 -9.87
C ILE A 208 -3.10 -24.33 -8.85
N PHE A 209 -4.14 -24.20 -8.00
CA PHE A 209 -4.49 -25.24 -7.04
C PHE A 209 -4.99 -26.52 -7.72
N ALA A 210 -5.69 -26.39 -8.86
CA ALA A 210 -6.06 -27.54 -9.69
C ALA A 210 -4.83 -28.31 -10.21
N ILE A 211 -3.84 -27.56 -10.71
CA ILE A 211 -2.62 -28.14 -11.28
C ILE A 211 -1.73 -28.77 -10.19
N THR A 212 -1.63 -28.12 -9.03
CA THR A 212 -0.78 -28.60 -7.92
C THR A 212 -1.42 -29.70 -7.07
N GLY A 213 -2.65 -30.11 -7.37
CA GLY A 213 -3.38 -31.13 -6.62
C GLY A 213 -3.86 -30.68 -5.23
N ASN A 214 -3.78 -29.41 -4.93
CA ASN A 214 -4.13 -28.82 -3.62
C ASN A 214 -5.58 -28.34 -3.54
N ILE A 215 -6.47 -28.74 -4.48
CA ILE A 215 -7.89 -28.29 -4.48
C ILE A 215 -8.60 -28.68 -3.19
N GLU A 216 -8.35 -29.87 -2.66
CA GLU A 216 -8.95 -30.33 -1.41
C GLU A 216 -8.56 -29.47 -0.22
N SER A 217 -7.37 -28.87 -0.24
CA SER A 217 -6.89 -27.98 0.83
C SER A 217 -7.66 -26.64 0.91
N ILE A 218 -8.32 -26.22 -0.18
CA ILE A 218 -9.18 -25.02 -0.18
C ILE A 218 -10.45 -25.27 0.64
N PHE A 219 -10.96 -26.49 0.59
CA PHE A 219 -12.21 -26.88 1.27
C PHE A 219 -11.94 -27.53 2.63
N ALA A 220 -10.75 -28.08 2.86
CA ALA A 220 -10.31 -28.55 4.15
C ALA A 220 -9.82 -27.37 4.99
N ASN A 221 -10.24 -27.31 6.26
CA ASN A 221 -9.80 -26.25 7.20
C ASN A 221 -8.27 -26.26 7.50
N LEU A 222 -7.50 -27.11 6.84
CA LEU A 222 -6.05 -27.27 7.00
C LEU A 222 -5.38 -26.98 5.66
N MET A 223 -4.90 -25.76 5.49
CA MET A 223 -4.06 -25.40 4.34
C MET A 223 -2.73 -26.17 4.41
N SER A 224 -2.39 -26.91 3.36
CA SER A 224 -1.07 -27.49 3.24
C SER A 224 0.01 -26.40 3.11
N GLN A 225 1.21 -26.69 3.59
CA GLN A 225 2.35 -25.77 3.49
C GLN A 225 2.60 -25.33 2.03
N SER A 226 2.57 -26.26 1.09
CA SER A 226 2.75 -25.98 -0.33
C SER A 226 1.68 -25.03 -0.88
N ALA A 227 0.42 -25.22 -0.47
CA ALA A 227 -0.69 -24.35 -0.86
C ALA A 227 -0.52 -22.90 -0.35
N PHE A 228 -0.06 -22.74 0.88
CA PHE A 228 0.18 -21.39 1.45
C PHE A 228 1.32 -20.66 0.73
N ILE A 229 2.44 -21.32 0.50
CA ILE A 229 3.59 -20.73 -0.23
C ILE A 229 3.19 -20.38 -1.66
N THR A 230 2.46 -21.24 -2.35
CA THR A 230 2.00 -20.96 -3.72
C THR A 230 1.07 -19.73 -3.76
N LEU A 231 0.18 -19.55 -2.77
CA LEU A 231 -0.65 -18.34 -2.67
C LEU A 231 0.16 -17.07 -2.45
N LEU A 232 1.18 -17.10 -1.58
CA LEU A 232 2.04 -15.94 -1.33
C LEU A 232 2.79 -15.52 -2.60
N ILE A 233 3.38 -16.50 -3.31
CA ILE A 233 4.09 -16.24 -4.56
C ILE A 233 3.13 -15.72 -5.63
N LEU A 234 1.95 -16.34 -5.76
CA LEU A 234 0.92 -15.90 -6.70
C LEU A 234 0.51 -14.45 -6.43
N ALA A 235 0.22 -14.11 -5.17
CA ALA A 235 -0.17 -12.75 -4.78
C ALA A 235 0.92 -11.73 -5.16
N LEU A 236 2.18 -12.03 -4.84
CA LEU A 236 3.31 -11.14 -5.15
C LEU A 236 3.46 -10.92 -6.66
N VAL A 237 3.43 -12.00 -7.45
CA VAL A 237 3.55 -11.93 -8.90
C VAL A 237 2.36 -11.18 -9.52
N CYS A 238 1.13 -11.48 -9.10
CA CYS A 238 -0.06 -10.81 -9.61
C CYS A 238 -0.04 -9.30 -9.34
N TYR A 239 0.28 -8.88 -8.12
CA TYR A 239 0.32 -7.45 -7.79
C TYR A 239 1.45 -6.72 -8.53
N ALA A 240 2.60 -7.35 -8.73
CA ALA A 240 3.68 -6.78 -9.54
C ALA A 240 3.24 -6.60 -11.01
N ILE A 241 2.59 -7.63 -11.58
CA ILE A 241 2.05 -7.56 -12.96
C ILE A 241 0.97 -6.48 -13.07
N TYR A 242 0.05 -6.37 -12.11
CA TYR A 242 -0.99 -5.33 -12.13
C TYR A 242 -0.40 -3.92 -12.04
N ALA A 243 0.59 -3.70 -11.18
CA ALA A 243 1.27 -2.40 -11.09
C ALA A 243 1.86 -1.98 -12.44
N LEU A 244 2.53 -2.91 -13.14
CA LEU A 244 3.11 -2.66 -14.46
C LEU A 244 2.04 -2.51 -15.55
N ALA A 245 1.04 -3.40 -15.59
CA ALA A 245 -0.02 -3.36 -16.61
C ALA A 245 -0.81 -2.04 -16.55
N PHE A 246 -1.21 -1.60 -15.34
CA PHE A 246 -1.93 -0.34 -15.18
C PHE A 246 -1.04 0.88 -15.43
N TYR A 247 0.27 0.79 -15.18
CA TYR A 247 1.22 1.82 -15.62
C TYR A 247 1.20 1.98 -17.15
N PHE A 248 1.32 0.87 -17.90
CA PHE A 248 1.30 0.93 -19.37
C PHE A 248 -0.05 1.39 -19.92
N LEU A 249 -1.17 0.95 -19.33
CA LEU A 249 -2.50 1.41 -19.70
C LEU A 249 -2.69 2.91 -19.42
N CYS A 250 -2.21 3.40 -18.29
CA CYS A 250 -2.20 4.80 -17.93
C CYS A 250 -1.38 5.60 -18.94
N HIS A 251 -0.18 5.18 -19.27
CA HIS A 251 0.69 5.83 -20.25
C HIS A 251 0.06 5.88 -21.64
N LYS A 252 -0.52 4.76 -22.12
CA LYS A 252 -1.20 4.68 -23.41
C LYS A 252 -2.40 5.64 -23.50
N THR A 253 -3.17 5.76 -22.40
CA THR A 253 -4.34 6.64 -22.35
C THR A 253 -3.92 8.10 -22.27
N PHE A 254 -2.88 8.40 -21.46
CA PHE A 254 -2.34 9.74 -21.30
C PHE A 254 -1.76 10.33 -22.59
N ASN A 255 -1.17 9.48 -23.46
CA ASN A 255 -0.64 9.92 -24.76
C ASN A 255 -1.72 10.29 -25.77
N LYS A 256 -2.96 9.78 -25.65
CA LYS A 256 -4.05 10.06 -26.58
C LYS A 256 -4.61 11.48 -26.49
N GLY A 257 -4.17 12.26 -25.56
CA GLY A 257 -4.58 13.64 -25.32
C GLY A 257 -5.20 13.84 -23.95
N VAL A 258 -4.88 14.97 -23.33
CA VAL A 258 -5.43 15.41 -22.04
C VAL A 258 -6.37 16.56 -22.37
N ASN A 259 -7.67 16.42 -22.10
CA ASN A 259 -8.58 17.56 -22.09
C ASN A 259 -8.27 18.37 -20.82
N VAL A 260 -7.60 19.48 -21.00
CA VAL A 260 -7.35 20.50 -19.98
C VAL A 260 -8.43 21.57 -20.17
N ASP A 261 -9.63 21.31 -19.64
CA ASP A 261 -10.72 22.29 -19.55
C ASP A 261 -11.05 22.51 -18.07
#